data_61fa8337ceecd36b1abaad87b2c971dc
#
_entry.id   61fa8337ceecd36b1abaad87b2c971dc
#
_cell.length_a   1.000
_cell.length_b   1.000
_cell.length_c   1.000
_cell.angle_alpha   90.00
_cell.angle_beta   90.00
_cell.angle_gamma   90.00
#
_symmetry.space_group_name_H-M   'P 1'
#
loop_
_entity.id
_entity.type
_entity.pdbx_description
1 polymer ?
#
loop_
_entity_poly.entity_id
_entity_poly.type
_entity_poly.pdbx_seq_one_letter_code
_entity_poly.pdbx_strand_id
1 'polypeptide(L)'
;MKHGKKYNDSIKLIDHLKQYDPEEAVDLVLQTGKAKFDETVEISVRLGVDPRHADQQVRGAVVLPHGTGRTIRVLVIAKGDKAKEAEEAGADFVGAEEMIQKIQQENWFDFDVCVATPDMMGMVGRIGRVLGPKGLMPNPKSGTVTMDIARAVNDIKAGKVEYRLDKTAIIHCPIGKVSFGKEKLQENLSVLMEAINKAKPAAAKGTYMKSVYLSSTMGPSVRVNPLKF
;
A
#
# COMPACT_ATOMS: atom_id res chain seq x y z
N MET A 1 14.62 22.42 -10.37
CA MET A 1 13.72 22.17 -11.54
C MET A 1 12.62 23.22 -11.58
N LYS A 2 12.24 23.71 -12.76
CA LYS A 2 11.07 24.61 -12.88
C LYS A 2 9.80 23.74 -12.97
N HIS A 3 8.88 23.93 -12.03
CA HIS A 3 7.57 23.26 -12.06
C HIS A 3 6.65 23.85 -13.14
N GLY A 4 5.70 23.07 -13.63
CA GLY A 4 4.71 23.51 -14.60
C GLY A 4 3.71 24.52 -14.01
N LYS A 5 2.97 25.24 -14.86
CA LYS A 5 2.02 26.28 -14.44
C LYS A 5 0.97 25.74 -13.45
N LYS A 6 0.34 24.62 -13.76
CA LYS A 6 -0.69 24.00 -12.88
C LYS A 6 -0.18 23.71 -11.47
N TYR A 7 1.05 23.17 -11.35
CA TYR A 7 1.69 22.91 -10.06
C TYR A 7 1.94 24.22 -9.29
N ASN A 8 2.47 25.25 -9.97
CA ASN A 8 2.72 26.54 -9.35
C ASN A 8 1.43 27.24 -8.88
N ASP A 9 0.32 27.01 -9.57
CA ASP A 9 -0.98 27.54 -9.16
C ASP A 9 -1.57 26.74 -8.00
N SER A 10 -1.33 25.42 -7.94
CA SER A 10 -1.75 24.57 -6.82
C SER A 10 -0.94 24.87 -5.55
N ILE A 11 0.35 25.11 -5.65
CA ILE A 11 1.22 25.38 -4.50
C ILE A 11 0.86 26.69 -3.78
N LYS A 12 0.28 27.65 -4.49
CA LYS A 12 -0.18 28.94 -3.91
C LYS A 12 -1.34 28.76 -2.91
N LEU A 13 -2.08 27.63 -3.02
CA LEU A 13 -3.19 27.33 -2.13
C LEU A 13 -2.74 26.72 -0.80
N ILE A 14 -1.46 26.35 -0.69
CA ILE A 14 -0.92 25.61 0.44
C ILE A 14 0.12 26.47 1.17
N ASP A 15 -0.09 26.70 2.45
CA ASP A 15 0.95 27.26 3.32
C ASP A 15 1.83 26.12 3.84
N HIS A 16 3.09 26.08 3.42
CA HIS A 16 4.04 25.02 3.80
C HIS A 16 4.46 25.05 5.27
N LEU A 17 4.23 26.16 5.97
CA LEU A 17 4.54 26.29 7.40
C LEU A 17 3.39 25.79 8.28
N LYS A 18 2.16 25.83 7.76
CA LYS A 18 0.96 25.39 8.49
C LYS A 18 0.90 23.84 8.53
N GLN A 19 0.51 23.31 9.67
CA GLN A 19 0.04 21.94 9.82
C GLN A 19 -1.48 21.94 9.77
N TYR A 20 -2.04 21.29 8.76
CA TYR A 20 -3.47 21.25 8.51
C TYR A 20 -4.13 20.10 9.30
N ASP A 21 -5.38 20.28 9.66
CA ASP A 21 -6.19 19.18 10.18
C ASP A 21 -6.45 18.15 9.04
N PRO A 22 -6.66 16.85 9.36
CA PRO A 22 -6.83 15.81 8.33
C PRO A 22 -7.93 16.14 7.31
N GLU A 23 -9.04 16.73 7.76
CA GLU A 23 -10.16 17.11 6.89
C GLU A 23 -9.79 18.24 5.92
N GLU A 24 -9.13 19.30 6.43
CA GLU A 24 -8.66 20.41 5.61
C GLU A 24 -7.59 19.94 4.61
N ALA A 25 -6.71 19.02 5.03
CA ALA A 25 -5.66 18.48 4.18
C ALA A 25 -6.22 17.67 3.01
N VAL A 26 -7.24 16.83 3.26
CA VAL A 26 -7.92 16.08 2.19
C VAL A 26 -8.60 17.04 1.21
N ASP A 27 -9.30 18.07 1.70
CA ASP A 27 -9.93 19.09 0.84
C ASP A 27 -8.89 19.80 -0.05
N LEU A 28 -7.74 20.18 0.50
CA LEU A 28 -6.67 20.83 -0.25
C LEU A 28 -6.06 19.89 -1.31
N VAL A 29 -5.86 18.61 -0.99
CA VAL A 29 -5.37 17.63 -1.94
C VAL A 29 -6.35 17.45 -3.11
N LEU A 30 -7.65 17.39 -2.84
CA LEU A 30 -8.68 17.32 -3.87
C LEU A 30 -8.68 18.56 -4.77
N GLN A 31 -8.54 19.76 -4.20
CA GLN A 31 -8.47 21.03 -4.96
C GLN A 31 -7.19 21.15 -5.80
N THR A 32 -6.11 20.52 -5.38
CA THR A 32 -4.80 20.57 -6.06
C THR A 32 -4.62 19.47 -7.10
N GLY A 33 -5.46 18.44 -7.11
CA GLY A 33 -5.49 17.38 -8.12
C GLY A 33 -6.07 17.91 -9.45
N LYS A 34 -5.20 18.39 -10.36
CA LYS A 34 -5.59 19.06 -11.63
C LYS A 34 -5.13 18.29 -12.87
N ALA A 35 -4.76 17.02 -12.75
CA ALA A 35 -4.40 16.21 -13.90
C ALA A 35 -5.63 15.84 -14.76
N LYS A 36 -5.37 15.35 -15.97
CA LYS A 36 -6.44 14.89 -16.88
C LYS A 36 -6.86 13.44 -16.64
N PHE A 37 -6.19 12.76 -15.71
CA PHE A 37 -6.50 11.39 -15.29
C PHE A 37 -6.90 11.39 -13.81
N ASP A 38 -7.50 10.31 -13.36
CA ASP A 38 -7.90 10.13 -11.96
C ASP A 38 -6.65 9.87 -11.10
N GLU A 39 -6.18 10.95 -10.43
CA GLU A 39 -4.97 10.91 -9.61
C GLU A 39 -5.17 10.03 -8.38
N THR A 40 -4.10 9.35 -7.97
CA THR A 40 -4.07 8.62 -6.70
C THR A 40 -3.71 9.59 -5.58
N VAL A 41 -4.44 9.53 -4.48
CA VAL A 41 -4.10 10.23 -3.24
C VAL A 41 -3.25 9.29 -2.38
N GLU A 42 -2.08 9.78 -1.99
CA GLU A 42 -1.09 9.02 -1.24
C GLU A 42 -0.76 9.73 0.08
N ILE A 43 -0.45 8.92 1.08
CA ILE A 43 0.07 9.38 2.36
C ILE A 43 1.51 8.97 2.54
N SER A 44 2.31 9.89 3.10
CA SER A 44 3.68 9.65 3.51
C SER A 44 3.82 9.94 5.00
N VAL A 45 4.10 8.91 5.79
CA VAL A 45 4.21 9.00 7.25
C VAL A 45 5.65 8.73 7.68
N ARG A 46 6.33 9.75 8.21
CA ARG A 46 7.66 9.59 8.79
C ARG A 46 7.55 9.17 10.24
N LEU A 47 8.11 8.03 10.56
CA LEU A 47 8.11 7.45 11.89
C LEU A 47 9.40 7.75 12.68
N GLY A 48 9.30 7.72 14.00
CA GLY A 48 10.43 7.86 14.93
C GLY A 48 11.07 6.53 15.30
N VAL A 49 11.34 5.67 14.29
CA VAL A 49 11.96 4.35 14.45
C VAL A 49 13.24 4.27 13.64
N ASP A 50 14.12 3.35 13.99
CA ASP A 50 15.33 3.06 13.20
C ASP A 50 15.09 1.83 12.31
N PRO A 51 15.04 2.01 10.97
CA PRO A 51 14.78 0.92 10.04
C PRO A 51 15.91 -0.10 9.93
N ARG A 52 17.08 0.15 10.55
CA ARG A 52 18.22 -0.78 10.57
C ARG A 52 18.00 -1.92 11.55
N HIS A 53 17.21 -1.69 12.58
CA HIS A 53 16.91 -2.69 13.61
C HIS A 53 15.67 -3.50 13.22
N ALA A 54 15.78 -4.82 13.26
CA ALA A 54 14.71 -5.73 12.86
C ALA A 54 13.48 -5.63 13.76
N ASP A 55 13.66 -5.30 15.04
CA ASP A 55 12.62 -5.09 16.04
C ASP A 55 11.87 -3.76 15.90
N GLN A 56 12.42 -2.82 15.12
CA GLN A 56 11.81 -1.52 14.81
C GLN A 56 11.24 -1.45 13.39
N GLN A 57 11.28 -2.54 12.65
CA GLN A 57 10.70 -2.64 11.31
C GLN A 57 9.17 -2.69 11.39
N VAL A 58 8.52 -1.63 10.89
CA VAL A 58 7.06 -1.55 10.78
C VAL A 58 6.64 -2.07 9.41
N ARG A 59 5.87 -3.15 9.41
CA ARG A 59 5.27 -3.75 8.21
C ARG A 59 3.95 -4.39 8.56
N GLY A 60 2.94 -4.18 7.73
CA GLY A 60 1.63 -4.80 7.90
C GLY A 60 0.77 -4.64 6.65
N ALA A 61 -0.48 -5.03 6.78
CA ALA A 61 -1.50 -4.81 5.77
C ALA A 61 -2.80 -4.39 6.43
N VAL A 62 -3.58 -3.60 5.74
CA VAL A 62 -4.89 -3.12 6.18
C VAL A 62 -5.86 -3.18 5.00
N VAL A 63 -7.10 -3.58 5.26
CA VAL A 63 -8.18 -3.52 4.28
C VAL A 63 -8.84 -2.17 4.41
N LEU A 64 -8.82 -1.38 3.34
CA LEU A 64 -9.45 -0.06 3.32
C LEU A 64 -10.95 -0.22 3.05
N PRO A 65 -11.83 0.47 3.79
CA PRO A 65 -13.29 0.35 3.64
C PRO A 65 -13.79 0.60 2.21
N HIS A 66 -13.17 1.56 1.52
CA HIS A 66 -13.55 1.95 0.16
C HIS A 66 -12.55 1.46 -0.90
N GLY A 67 -11.59 0.59 -0.50
CA GLY A 67 -10.52 0.13 -1.38
C GLY A 67 -9.59 1.25 -1.84
N THR A 68 -8.79 0.95 -2.86
CA THR A 68 -7.82 1.90 -3.46
C THR A 68 -8.29 2.48 -4.79
N GLY A 69 -9.39 1.99 -5.37
CA GLY A 69 -9.86 2.36 -6.72
C GLY A 69 -9.00 1.82 -7.86
N ARG A 70 -8.14 0.83 -7.56
CA ARG A 70 -7.34 0.12 -8.55
C ARG A 70 -7.83 -1.32 -8.68
N THR A 71 -8.02 -1.79 -9.89
CA THR A 71 -8.26 -3.22 -10.15
C THR A 71 -6.93 -3.96 -9.98
N ILE A 72 -6.89 -4.88 -9.02
CA ILE A 72 -5.69 -5.66 -8.67
C ILE A 72 -5.80 -7.04 -9.30
N ARG A 73 -4.79 -7.44 -10.06
CA ARG A 73 -4.67 -8.78 -10.62
C ARG A 73 -3.93 -9.67 -9.62
N VAL A 74 -4.58 -10.73 -9.18
CA VAL A 74 -4.08 -11.62 -8.14
C VAL A 74 -3.60 -12.92 -8.76
N LEU A 75 -2.32 -13.25 -8.54
CA LEU A 75 -1.75 -14.58 -8.81
C LEU A 75 -1.78 -15.41 -7.54
N VAL A 76 -2.34 -16.62 -7.61
CA VAL A 76 -2.31 -17.59 -6.52
C VAL A 76 -1.43 -18.78 -6.91
N ILE A 77 -0.46 -19.09 -6.05
CA ILE A 77 0.42 -20.25 -6.19
C ILE A 77 0.02 -21.29 -5.15
N ALA A 78 -0.75 -22.30 -5.59
CA ALA A 78 -1.28 -23.35 -4.74
C ALA A 78 -1.41 -24.67 -5.50
N LYS A 79 -1.50 -25.80 -4.77
CA LYS A 79 -1.69 -27.14 -5.32
C LYS A 79 -3.05 -27.72 -4.94
N GLY A 80 -3.59 -28.61 -5.81
CA GLY A 80 -4.76 -29.43 -5.53
C GLY A 80 -6.03 -28.63 -5.26
N ASP A 81 -6.74 -28.97 -4.18
CA ASP A 81 -8.02 -28.34 -3.85
C ASP A 81 -7.90 -26.84 -3.53
N LYS A 82 -6.73 -26.41 -3.06
CA LYS A 82 -6.46 -24.97 -2.80
C LYS A 82 -6.38 -24.14 -4.08
N ALA A 83 -6.00 -24.74 -5.20
CA ALA A 83 -6.05 -24.08 -6.50
C ALA A 83 -7.51 -23.85 -6.94
N LYS A 84 -8.40 -24.84 -6.75
CA LYS A 84 -9.85 -24.69 -7.04
C LYS A 84 -10.49 -23.62 -6.16
N GLU A 85 -10.17 -23.61 -4.86
CA GLU A 85 -10.63 -22.56 -3.92
C GLU A 85 -10.21 -21.15 -4.37
N ALA A 86 -9.02 -21.04 -4.94
CA ALA A 86 -8.52 -19.76 -5.50
C ALA A 86 -9.30 -19.33 -6.75
N GLU A 87 -9.63 -20.25 -7.65
CA GLU A 87 -10.44 -19.98 -8.84
C GLU A 87 -11.87 -19.56 -8.46
N GLU A 88 -12.49 -20.28 -7.52
CA GLU A 88 -13.81 -19.95 -7.00
C GLU A 88 -13.85 -18.58 -6.30
N ALA A 89 -12.78 -18.22 -5.59
CA ALA A 89 -12.63 -16.89 -4.98
C ALA A 89 -12.36 -15.76 -6.00
N GLY A 90 -12.18 -16.12 -7.28
CA GLY A 90 -12.00 -15.17 -8.36
C GLY A 90 -10.57 -14.67 -8.53
N ALA A 91 -9.54 -15.45 -8.21
CA ALA A 91 -8.17 -15.12 -8.55
C ALA A 91 -8.01 -15.03 -10.08
N ASP A 92 -7.19 -14.08 -10.54
CA ASP A 92 -7.03 -13.84 -11.99
C ASP A 92 -6.08 -14.88 -12.63
N PHE A 93 -5.12 -15.35 -11.86
CA PHE A 93 -4.19 -16.39 -12.28
C PHE A 93 -4.01 -17.39 -11.13
N VAL A 94 -4.16 -18.67 -11.46
CA VAL A 94 -3.96 -19.76 -10.50
C VAL A 94 -3.06 -20.81 -11.11
N GLY A 95 -2.14 -21.35 -10.32
CA GLY A 95 -1.29 -22.42 -10.77
C GLY A 95 -0.26 -22.84 -9.71
N ALA A 96 0.58 -23.78 -10.05
CA ALA A 96 1.59 -24.33 -9.15
C ALA A 96 3.00 -24.10 -9.73
N GLU A 97 3.68 -25.17 -10.14
CA GLU A 97 5.05 -25.11 -10.62
C GLU A 97 5.17 -24.46 -12.00
N GLU A 98 4.15 -24.60 -12.83
CA GLU A 98 4.08 -24.01 -14.17
C GLU A 98 4.14 -22.47 -14.13
N MET A 99 3.46 -21.85 -13.14
CA MET A 99 3.51 -20.39 -12.99
C MET A 99 4.87 -19.91 -12.51
N ILE A 100 5.54 -20.68 -11.66
CA ILE A 100 6.91 -20.37 -11.22
C ILE A 100 7.88 -20.45 -12.39
N GLN A 101 7.76 -21.48 -13.24
CA GLN A 101 8.56 -21.62 -14.46
C GLN A 101 8.31 -20.47 -15.44
N LYS A 102 7.04 -20.09 -15.63
CA LYS A 102 6.66 -18.97 -16.49
C LYS A 102 7.30 -17.66 -16.04
N ILE A 103 7.24 -17.36 -14.73
CA ILE A 103 7.88 -16.17 -14.14
C ILE A 103 9.39 -16.22 -14.36
N GLN A 104 10.03 -17.40 -14.20
CA GLN A 104 11.48 -17.54 -14.29
C GLN A 104 12.01 -17.48 -15.73
N GLN A 105 11.31 -18.13 -16.68
CA GLN A 105 11.77 -18.27 -18.07
C GLN A 105 11.33 -17.10 -18.95
N GLU A 106 10.08 -16.67 -18.80
CA GLU A 106 9.47 -15.66 -19.66
C GLU A 106 9.52 -14.24 -19.05
N ASN A 107 9.98 -14.08 -17.80
CA ASN A 107 9.89 -12.82 -17.05
C ASN A 107 8.47 -12.26 -17.03
N TRP A 108 7.48 -13.15 -16.86
CA TRP A 108 6.08 -12.78 -16.87
C TRP A 108 5.66 -12.19 -15.51
N PHE A 109 5.09 -10.96 -15.50
CA PHE A 109 4.70 -10.20 -14.31
C PHE A 109 3.36 -9.49 -14.51
N ASP A 110 2.41 -10.09 -15.23
CA ASP A 110 1.10 -9.49 -15.48
C ASP A 110 0.14 -9.58 -14.28
N PHE A 111 0.69 -9.60 -13.08
CA PHE A 111 -0.04 -9.60 -11.82
C PHE A 111 0.51 -8.52 -10.88
N ASP A 112 -0.34 -8.05 -9.97
CA ASP A 112 -0.02 -6.98 -9.03
C ASP A 112 0.25 -7.52 -7.61
N VAL A 113 -0.35 -8.66 -7.24
CA VAL A 113 -0.15 -9.32 -5.94
C VAL A 113 0.00 -10.82 -6.14
N CYS A 114 0.94 -11.42 -5.42
CA CYS A 114 1.15 -12.86 -5.38
C CYS A 114 0.76 -13.42 -4.01
N VAL A 115 -0.15 -14.39 -4.00
CA VAL A 115 -0.54 -15.17 -2.82
C VAL A 115 0.02 -16.58 -2.98
N ALA A 116 0.54 -17.16 -1.91
CA ALA A 116 1.07 -18.52 -1.94
C ALA A 116 0.66 -19.31 -0.70
N THR A 117 0.45 -20.61 -0.88
CA THR A 117 0.34 -21.52 0.27
C THR A 117 1.72 -21.74 0.91
N PRO A 118 1.80 -22.00 2.23
CA PRO A 118 3.07 -22.26 2.91
C PRO A 118 3.90 -23.37 2.27
N ASP A 119 3.23 -24.41 1.75
CA ASP A 119 3.88 -25.57 1.10
C ASP A 119 4.63 -25.17 -0.18
N MET A 120 4.10 -24.18 -0.91
CA MET A 120 4.70 -23.68 -2.16
C MET A 120 5.84 -22.68 -1.93
N MET A 121 5.98 -22.15 -0.70
CA MET A 121 7.00 -21.12 -0.40
C MET A 121 8.43 -21.60 -0.63
N GLY A 122 8.71 -22.88 -0.48
CA GLY A 122 10.03 -23.45 -0.80
C GLY A 122 10.40 -23.29 -2.28
N MET A 123 9.42 -23.40 -3.17
CA MET A 123 9.63 -23.22 -4.63
C MET A 123 9.57 -21.74 -5.03
N VAL A 124 8.64 -20.97 -4.45
CA VAL A 124 8.57 -19.51 -4.65
C VAL A 124 9.87 -18.83 -4.17
N GLY A 125 10.52 -19.37 -3.14
CA GLY A 125 11.81 -18.89 -2.66
C GLY A 125 12.92 -18.91 -3.72
N ARG A 126 12.89 -19.87 -4.68
CA ARG A 126 13.86 -19.96 -5.77
C ARG A 126 13.78 -18.74 -6.71
N ILE A 127 12.59 -18.18 -6.90
CA ILE A 127 12.35 -16.98 -7.72
C ILE A 127 12.35 -15.68 -6.89
N GLY A 128 12.68 -15.77 -5.58
CA GLY A 128 12.71 -14.62 -4.67
C GLY A 128 13.64 -13.49 -5.12
N ARG A 129 14.75 -13.82 -5.83
CA ARG A 129 15.65 -12.83 -6.42
C ARG A 129 14.98 -11.95 -7.48
N VAL A 130 13.93 -12.46 -8.12
CA VAL A 130 13.18 -11.77 -9.17
C VAL A 130 11.96 -11.06 -8.59
N LEU A 131 11.20 -11.73 -7.72
CA LEU A 131 10.00 -11.17 -7.07
C LEU A 131 10.33 -10.11 -6.02
N GLY A 132 11.43 -10.29 -5.27
CA GLY A 132 11.80 -9.41 -4.15
C GLY A 132 11.99 -7.95 -4.53
N PRO A 133 12.83 -7.61 -5.53
CA PRO A 133 13.04 -6.22 -5.98
C PRO A 133 11.77 -5.55 -6.51
N LYS A 134 10.83 -6.34 -7.05
CA LYS A 134 9.54 -5.86 -7.57
C LYS A 134 8.47 -5.70 -6.48
N GLY A 135 8.74 -6.12 -5.24
CA GLY A 135 7.77 -6.09 -4.16
C GLY A 135 6.67 -7.16 -4.25
N LEU A 136 6.80 -8.14 -5.16
CA LEU A 136 5.80 -9.17 -5.43
C LEU A 136 6.00 -10.45 -4.59
N MET A 137 6.99 -10.48 -3.72
CA MET A 137 7.29 -11.67 -2.91
C MET A 137 6.25 -11.87 -1.80
N PRO A 138 5.54 -13.03 -1.77
CA PRO A 138 4.58 -13.31 -0.70
C PRO A 138 5.22 -13.27 0.69
N ASN A 139 4.47 -12.77 1.68
CA ASN A 139 4.96 -12.65 3.05
C ASN A 139 3.86 -12.98 4.08
N PRO A 140 4.15 -13.77 5.12
CA PRO A 140 3.20 -14.05 6.19
C PRO A 140 2.70 -12.81 6.94
N LYS A 141 3.57 -11.80 7.12
CA LYS A 141 3.21 -10.56 7.85
C LYS A 141 2.19 -9.70 7.11
N SER A 142 2.15 -9.77 5.77
CA SER A 142 1.12 -9.09 4.95
C SER A 142 -0.10 -9.99 4.69
N GLY A 143 -0.05 -11.24 5.17
CA GLY A 143 -1.13 -12.21 4.98
C GLY A 143 -1.27 -12.68 3.54
N THR A 144 -0.18 -12.62 2.74
CA THR A 144 -0.12 -13.16 1.38
C THR A 144 0.45 -14.58 1.36
N VAL A 145 0.90 -15.11 2.50
CA VAL A 145 1.21 -16.53 2.71
C VAL A 145 0.20 -17.08 3.71
N THR A 146 -0.75 -17.87 3.24
CA THR A 146 -1.85 -18.40 4.07
C THR A 146 -2.42 -19.69 3.50
N MET A 147 -3.07 -20.47 4.36
CA MET A 147 -3.88 -21.62 3.97
C MET A 147 -5.32 -21.23 3.61
N ASP A 148 -5.80 -20.07 4.06
CA ASP A 148 -7.12 -19.52 3.75
C ASP A 148 -7.03 -18.59 2.54
N ILE A 149 -7.03 -19.22 1.36
CA ILE A 149 -6.80 -18.52 0.09
C ILE A 149 -8.00 -17.67 -0.30
N ALA A 150 -9.22 -18.20 -0.11
CA ALA A 150 -10.45 -17.48 -0.48
C ALA A 150 -10.54 -16.14 0.24
N ARG A 151 -10.28 -16.13 1.55
CA ARG A 151 -10.27 -14.90 2.34
C ARG A 151 -9.18 -13.95 1.87
N ALA A 152 -7.96 -14.45 1.63
CA ALA A 152 -6.86 -13.60 1.18
C ALA A 152 -7.14 -12.92 -0.17
N VAL A 153 -7.69 -13.66 -1.14
CA VAL A 153 -8.08 -13.13 -2.46
C VAL A 153 -9.18 -12.09 -2.32
N ASN A 154 -10.23 -12.38 -1.52
CA ASN A 154 -11.32 -11.44 -1.27
C ASN A 154 -10.83 -10.16 -0.60
N ASP A 155 -9.98 -10.25 0.45
CA ASP A 155 -9.40 -9.09 1.13
C ASP A 155 -8.59 -8.22 0.15
N ILE A 156 -7.76 -8.84 -0.71
CA ILE A 156 -6.95 -8.14 -1.69
C ILE A 156 -7.84 -7.41 -2.71
N LYS A 157 -8.88 -8.08 -3.21
CA LYS A 157 -9.85 -7.48 -4.15
C LYS A 157 -10.72 -6.40 -3.49
N ALA A 158 -10.99 -6.52 -2.19
CA ALA A 158 -11.65 -5.49 -1.40
C ALA A 158 -10.79 -4.24 -1.16
N GLY A 159 -9.50 -4.29 -1.49
CA GLY A 159 -8.59 -3.14 -1.37
C GLY A 159 -7.63 -3.21 -0.18
N LYS A 160 -7.13 -4.39 0.10
CA LYS A 160 -6.04 -4.58 1.07
C LYS A 160 -4.78 -3.89 0.58
N VAL A 161 -4.25 -2.97 1.40
CA VAL A 161 -3.00 -2.26 1.14
C VAL A 161 -1.93 -2.77 2.09
N GLU A 162 -0.77 -3.10 1.53
CA GLU A 162 0.43 -3.41 2.32
C GLU A 162 1.20 -2.12 2.58
N TYR A 163 1.64 -1.92 3.82
CA TYR A 163 2.54 -0.85 4.20
C TYR A 163 3.85 -1.41 4.76
N ARG A 164 4.93 -0.77 4.39
CA ARG A 164 6.28 -1.15 4.81
C ARG A 164 7.13 0.09 5.03
N LEU A 165 7.88 0.07 6.13
CA LEU A 165 8.88 1.09 6.43
C LEU A 165 10.03 1.04 5.42
N ASP A 166 10.38 2.17 4.85
CA ASP A 166 11.55 2.31 3.98
C ASP A 166 12.86 2.53 4.77
N LYS A 167 13.97 2.68 4.07
CA LYS A 167 15.30 2.94 4.68
C LYS A 167 15.41 4.31 5.35
N THR A 168 14.49 5.23 5.06
CA THR A 168 14.45 6.59 5.61
C THR A 168 13.43 6.74 6.74
N ALA A 169 12.88 5.62 7.21
CA ALA A 169 11.84 5.53 8.23
C ALA A 169 10.52 6.21 7.80
N ILE A 170 10.17 6.10 6.51
CA ILE A 170 8.92 6.61 5.96
C ILE A 170 8.07 5.44 5.45
N ILE A 171 6.77 5.51 5.68
CA ILE A 171 5.76 4.64 5.08
C ILE A 171 5.06 5.44 3.98
N HIS A 172 4.96 4.87 2.79
CA HIS A 172 4.22 5.42 1.66
C HIS A 172 3.06 4.48 1.32
N CYS A 173 1.83 4.99 1.33
CA CYS A 173 0.64 4.20 1.03
C CYS A 173 -0.37 4.99 0.19
N PRO A 174 -1.02 4.37 -0.80
CA PRO A 174 -2.19 4.94 -1.45
C PRO A 174 -3.40 4.83 -0.50
N ILE A 175 -4.21 5.88 -0.44
CA ILE A 175 -5.47 5.89 0.34
C ILE A 175 -6.71 5.92 -0.54
N GLY A 176 -6.56 6.14 -1.85
CA GLY A 176 -7.66 6.12 -2.81
C GLY A 176 -7.39 6.98 -4.03
N LYS A 177 -8.46 7.28 -4.76
CA LYS A 177 -8.44 8.14 -5.95
C LYS A 177 -9.09 9.49 -5.64
N VAL A 178 -8.72 10.52 -6.39
CA VAL A 178 -9.36 11.85 -6.29
C VAL A 178 -10.87 11.75 -6.54
N SER A 179 -11.31 10.84 -7.42
CA SER A 179 -12.72 10.57 -7.70
C SER A 179 -13.54 10.03 -6.51
N PHE A 180 -12.89 9.55 -5.45
CA PHE A 180 -13.59 9.04 -4.25
C PHE A 180 -14.30 10.15 -3.47
N GLY A 181 -13.80 11.38 -3.57
CA GLY A 181 -14.28 12.49 -2.78
C GLY A 181 -13.78 12.48 -1.33
N LYS A 182 -14.20 13.51 -0.57
CA LYS A 182 -13.70 13.79 0.78
C LYS A 182 -13.98 12.67 1.77
N GLU A 183 -15.25 12.27 1.90
CA GLU A 183 -15.72 11.34 2.93
C GLU A 183 -14.99 9.99 2.88
N LYS A 184 -14.96 9.36 1.70
CA LYS A 184 -14.29 8.06 1.51
C LYS A 184 -12.80 8.12 1.76
N LEU A 185 -12.14 9.20 1.34
CA LEU A 185 -10.70 9.38 1.60
C LEU A 185 -10.40 9.60 3.09
N GLN A 186 -11.27 10.28 3.83
CA GLN A 186 -11.13 10.46 5.27
C GLN A 186 -11.29 9.15 6.04
N GLU A 187 -12.29 8.34 5.68
CA GLU A 187 -12.49 7.03 6.29
C GLU A 187 -11.30 6.10 6.03
N ASN A 188 -10.83 6.03 4.77
CA ASN A 188 -9.64 5.26 4.43
C ASN A 188 -8.39 5.75 5.17
N LEU A 189 -8.21 7.07 5.26
CA LEU A 189 -7.11 7.70 5.98
C LEU A 189 -7.14 7.32 7.48
N SER A 190 -8.28 7.42 8.12
CA SER A 190 -8.45 7.11 9.54
C SER A 190 -8.12 5.65 9.85
N VAL A 191 -8.65 4.71 9.06
CA VAL A 191 -8.38 3.27 9.22
C VAL A 191 -6.90 2.95 9.02
N LEU A 192 -6.25 3.54 8.01
CA LEU A 192 -4.81 3.34 7.77
C LEU A 192 -3.97 3.89 8.93
N MET A 193 -4.29 5.10 9.43
CA MET A 193 -3.55 5.72 10.52
C MET A 193 -3.69 4.96 11.84
N GLU A 194 -4.89 4.44 12.13
CA GLU A 194 -5.10 3.54 13.27
C GLU A 194 -4.26 2.26 13.15
N ALA A 195 -4.19 1.65 11.96
CA ALA A 195 -3.38 0.46 11.73
C ALA A 195 -1.88 0.73 11.94
N ILE A 196 -1.39 1.89 11.47
CA ILE A 196 0.00 2.32 11.68
C ILE A 196 0.28 2.57 13.17
N ASN A 197 -0.66 3.20 13.89
CA ASN A 197 -0.54 3.44 15.33
C ASN A 197 -0.49 2.12 16.13
N LYS A 198 -1.38 1.17 15.80
CA LYS A 198 -1.40 -0.16 16.43
C LYS A 198 -0.13 -0.97 16.16
N ALA A 199 0.52 -0.71 15.02
CA ALA A 199 1.78 -1.38 14.63
C ALA A 199 3.04 -0.78 15.30
N LYS A 200 2.88 0.17 16.23
CA LYS A 200 4.01 0.78 16.95
C LYS A 200 4.85 -0.28 17.67
N PRO A 201 6.15 -0.41 17.36
CA PRO A 201 7.03 -1.33 18.06
C PRO A 201 7.23 -0.91 19.52
N ALA A 202 7.33 -1.88 20.44
CA ALA A 202 7.63 -1.61 21.84
C ALA A 202 9.01 -0.94 22.05
N ALA A 203 9.95 -1.21 21.14
CA ALA A 203 11.28 -0.62 21.14
C ALA A 203 11.32 0.84 20.67
N ALA A 204 10.23 1.37 20.11
CA ALA A 204 10.15 2.76 19.64
C ALA A 204 10.07 3.74 20.82
N LYS A 205 11.14 4.53 21.01
CA LYS A 205 11.22 5.55 22.06
C LYS A 205 10.90 6.94 21.50
N GLY A 206 10.25 7.78 22.33
CA GLY A 206 9.92 9.16 21.96
C GLY A 206 8.73 9.28 21.02
N THR A 207 8.71 10.34 20.19
CA THR A 207 7.62 10.63 19.27
C THR A 207 7.60 9.64 18.12
N TYR A 208 6.51 8.84 18.03
CA TYR A 208 6.37 7.81 16.99
C TYR A 208 6.08 8.40 15.62
N MET A 209 5.07 9.27 15.51
CA MET A 209 4.77 9.98 14.25
C MET A 209 5.49 11.33 14.23
N LYS A 210 6.50 11.48 13.37
CA LYS A 210 7.27 12.73 13.25
C LYS A 210 6.63 13.72 12.29
N SER A 211 6.16 13.24 11.15
CA SER A 211 5.46 14.09 10.17
C SER A 211 4.58 13.24 9.27
N VAL A 212 3.48 13.83 8.83
CA VAL A 212 2.50 13.22 7.91
C VAL A 212 2.26 14.19 6.77
N TYR A 213 2.28 13.66 5.54
CA TYR A 213 2.01 14.41 4.33
C TYR A 213 1.01 13.66 3.46
N LEU A 214 0.06 14.40 2.90
CA LEU A 214 -0.85 13.93 1.86
C LEU A 214 -0.49 14.59 0.54
N SER A 215 -0.59 13.85 -0.56
CA SER A 215 -0.37 14.38 -1.91
C SER A 215 -1.20 13.62 -2.94
N SER A 216 -1.60 14.30 -4.00
CA SER A 216 -2.05 13.63 -5.22
C SER A 216 -0.85 13.35 -6.13
N THR A 217 -1.03 12.45 -7.12
CA THR A 217 0.08 11.98 -8.00
C THR A 217 0.88 13.12 -8.63
N MET A 218 0.23 14.19 -9.06
CA MET A 218 0.88 15.33 -9.72
C MET A 218 0.78 16.64 -8.91
N GLY A 219 0.15 16.60 -7.75
CA GLY A 219 -0.05 17.73 -6.87
C GLY A 219 1.09 17.98 -5.89
N PRO A 220 1.10 19.14 -5.23
CA PRO A 220 1.99 19.42 -4.12
C PRO A 220 1.58 18.66 -2.86
N SER A 221 2.51 18.44 -1.95
CA SER A 221 2.25 17.79 -0.67
C SER A 221 1.66 18.77 0.35
N VAL A 222 0.67 18.30 1.11
CA VAL A 222 0.02 19.01 2.21
C VAL A 222 0.47 18.41 3.53
N ARG A 223 0.99 19.22 4.44
CA ARG A 223 1.45 18.77 5.75
C ARG A 223 0.27 18.63 6.71
N VAL A 224 0.09 17.43 7.26
CA VAL A 224 -0.98 17.12 8.21
C VAL A 224 -0.44 17.14 9.64
N ASN A 225 -1.25 17.58 10.58
CA ASN A 225 -0.92 17.55 12.00
C ASN A 225 -0.92 16.10 12.53
N PRO A 226 0.25 15.54 12.92
CA PRO A 226 0.34 14.15 13.36
C PRO A 226 -0.34 13.89 14.73
N LEU A 227 -0.67 14.92 15.49
CA LEU A 227 -1.34 14.81 16.81
C LEU A 227 -2.85 14.58 16.70
N LYS A 228 -3.41 14.66 15.50
CA LYS A 228 -4.83 14.46 15.24
C LYS A 228 -5.21 13.00 14.89
N PHE A 229 -4.22 12.09 14.93
CA PHE A 229 -4.39 10.66 14.65
C PHE A 229 -4.16 9.76 15.85
#